data_1f0acfbd8fc02d6325b2b59dce969ce2
#
_entry.id   1f0acfbd8fc02d6325b2b59dce969ce2
#
_cell.length_a   1.000
_cell.length_b   1.000
_cell.length_c   1.000
_cell.angle_alpha   90.00
_cell.angle_beta   90.00
_cell.angle_gamma   90.00
#
_symmetry.space_group_name_H-M   'P 1'
#
loop_
_entity.id
_entity.type
_entity.pdbx_description
1 polymer ?
#
loop_
_entity_poly.entity_id
_entity_poly.type
_entity_poly.pdbx_seq_one_letter_code
_entity_poly.pdbx_strand_id
1 'polypeptide(L)'
;MKVAAVVITRDRPLQVERLIDSISHSKMESLSLVLIDDSSHENFESIENLLLSYGKICEHTSSSEARRKVESILKEIDLTRAQRSFVETCVGLKSPFVEFAESLSKIFLFRASFSAILSQSFSPYSTARNLGIYCACRAFNPEKIVFLDDDCYMKRPERLMAALQLVGKKIDGKELVAISGLYEDLSLYMRKKRHCEELTPTSILTGMNSFLKRSFLTGQEQRLALMPYHTLGGALILSKKVFLSLPFDPFVPRGEDHAYCLDLKDRYGRDFAIARDNLFVVQHDKHLEASRTPQEINTLRDIFRFVYLRFKVGHYFIPYFTIRWALNATVHMFLEAPKSKQRILELWALLFLARNYAKRNADKYSEIMEAWESFLKRIVV
;
A
#
# COMPACT_ATOMS: atom_id res chain seq x y z
N MET A 1 -20.77 -16.16 3.49
CA MET A 1 -19.62 -15.42 2.86
C MET A 1 -18.57 -15.25 3.93
N LYS A 2 -17.42 -15.90 3.78
CA LYS A 2 -16.29 -15.76 4.70
C LYS A 2 -15.48 -14.51 4.33
N VAL A 3 -15.28 -13.60 5.28
CA VAL A 3 -14.55 -12.34 5.07
C VAL A 3 -13.45 -12.21 6.12
N ALA A 4 -12.26 -11.81 5.71
CA ALA A 4 -11.20 -11.42 6.63
C ALA A 4 -10.92 -9.92 6.52
N ALA A 5 -10.91 -9.22 7.65
CA ALA A 5 -10.38 -7.88 7.75
C ALA A 5 -8.89 -7.96 8.10
N VAL A 6 -8.04 -7.37 7.28
CA VAL A 6 -6.59 -7.30 7.49
C VAL A 6 -6.24 -5.90 7.94
N VAL A 7 -5.63 -5.79 9.11
CA VAL A 7 -5.17 -4.54 9.72
C VAL A 7 -3.67 -4.64 9.99
N ILE A 8 -2.95 -3.58 9.65
CA ILE A 8 -1.54 -3.45 9.96
C ILE A 8 -1.41 -2.36 11.01
N THR A 9 -0.77 -2.64 12.12
CA THR A 9 -0.63 -1.70 13.23
C THR A 9 0.77 -1.67 13.82
N ARG A 10 1.09 -0.56 14.45
CA ARG A 10 2.31 -0.39 15.23
C ARG A 10 2.11 0.68 16.30
N ASP A 11 2.19 0.27 17.58
CA ASP A 11 2.13 1.16 18.77
C ASP A 11 0.86 2.04 18.82
N ARG A 12 -0.31 1.48 18.42
CA ARG A 12 -1.58 2.21 18.32
C ARG A 12 -2.78 1.48 18.93
N PRO A 13 -2.72 1.05 20.21
CA PRO A 13 -3.80 0.25 20.79
C PRO A 13 -5.15 0.97 20.83
N LEU A 14 -5.19 2.29 21.09
CA LEU A 14 -6.44 3.06 21.12
C LEU A 14 -7.09 3.19 19.73
N GLN A 15 -6.28 3.33 18.68
CA GLN A 15 -6.80 3.38 17.32
C GLN A 15 -7.36 2.03 16.90
N VAL A 16 -6.64 0.95 17.21
CA VAL A 16 -7.09 -0.42 16.96
C VAL A 16 -8.40 -0.69 17.70
N GLU A 17 -8.53 -0.26 18.95
CA GLU A 17 -9.77 -0.37 19.71
C GLU A 17 -10.95 0.31 19.00
N ARG A 18 -10.80 1.58 18.59
CA ARG A 18 -11.83 2.31 17.86
C ARG A 18 -12.21 1.68 16.54
N LEU A 19 -11.22 1.15 15.81
CA LEU A 19 -11.47 0.42 14.57
C LEU A 19 -12.30 -0.83 14.86
N ILE A 20 -11.90 -1.67 15.83
CA ILE A 20 -12.58 -2.91 16.19
C ILE A 20 -14.00 -2.62 16.67
N ASP A 21 -14.17 -1.62 17.51
CA ASP A 21 -15.48 -1.14 17.95
C ASP A 21 -16.37 -0.81 16.75
N SER A 22 -15.88 -0.01 15.82
CA SER A 22 -16.63 0.38 14.63
C SER A 22 -17.05 -0.82 13.76
N ILE A 23 -16.17 -1.83 13.65
CA ILE A 23 -16.43 -3.06 12.89
C ILE A 23 -17.43 -3.97 13.67
N SER A 24 -17.33 -4.04 14.99
CA SER A 24 -18.19 -4.90 15.80
C SER A 24 -19.65 -4.54 15.68
N HIS A 25 -19.95 -3.26 15.51
CA HIS A 25 -21.31 -2.76 15.28
C HIS A 25 -21.89 -3.09 13.89
N SER A 26 -21.07 -3.66 12.99
CA SER A 26 -21.51 -4.02 11.63
C SER A 26 -22.45 -5.23 11.56
N LYS A 27 -22.72 -5.92 12.69
CA LYS A 27 -23.49 -7.17 12.74
C LYS A 27 -22.96 -8.26 11.79
N MET A 28 -21.68 -8.23 11.46
CA MET A 28 -21.03 -9.21 10.60
C MET A 28 -20.59 -10.42 11.42
N GLU A 29 -21.45 -11.43 11.52
CA GLU A 29 -21.14 -12.67 12.25
C GLU A 29 -19.95 -13.45 11.66
N SER A 30 -19.69 -13.30 10.34
CA SER A 30 -18.69 -14.05 9.61
C SER A 30 -17.41 -13.25 9.29
N LEU A 31 -17.15 -12.14 9.99
CA LEU A 31 -15.93 -11.36 9.82
C LEU A 31 -14.86 -11.88 10.78
N SER A 32 -13.77 -12.40 10.22
CA SER A 32 -12.55 -12.73 10.96
C SER A 32 -11.57 -11.56 10.90
N LEU A 33 -10.79 -11.34 11.95
CA LEU A 33 -9.81 -10.25 12.02
C LEU A 33 -8.40 -10.82 11.96
N VAL A 34 -7.54 -10.21 11.14
CA VAL A 34 -6.11 -10.49 11.05
C VAL A 34 -5.36 -9.23 11.38
N LEU A 35 -4.60 -9.23 12.45
CA LEU A 35 -3.70 -8.14 12.83
C LEU A 35 -2.26 -8.54 12.61
N ILE A 36 -1.56 -7.73 11.80
CA ILE A 36 -0.09 -7.76 11.70
C ILE A 36 0.42 -6.60 12.53
N ASP A 37 1.00 -6.91 13.68
CA ASP A 37 1.31 -5.95 14.74
C ASP A 37 2.81 -5.91 15.02
N ASP A 38 3.43 -4.79 14.70
CA ASP A 38 4.86 -4.52 14.95
C ASP A 38 5.06 -3.57 16.15
N SER A 39 4.13 -3.58 17.11
CA SER A 39 4.18 -2.79 18.34
C SER A 39 5.28 -3.24 19.30
N SER A 40 5.60 -2.37 20.24
CA SER A 40 6.36 -2.72 21.45
C SER A 40 5.62 -3.82 22.24
N HIS A 41 6.34 -4.55 23.09
CA HIS A 41 5.76 -5.64 23.86
C HIS A 41 4.52 -5.22 24.66
N GLU A 42 4.58 -4.09 25.35
CA GLU A 42 3.49 -3.56 26.15
C GLU A 42 2.23 -3.25 25.31
N ASN A 43 2.42 -2.59 24.15
CA ASN A 43 1.31 -2.28 23.26
C ASN A 43 0.76 -3.53 22.57
N PHE A 44 1.62 -4.52 22.25
CA PHE A 44 1.20 -5.80 21.70
C PHE A 44 0.30 -6.56 22.69
N GLU A 45 0.70 -6.68 23.96
CA GLU A 45 -0.12 -7.30 25.00
C GLU A 45 -1.43 -6.54 25.24
N SER A 46 -1.39 -5.21 25.17
CA SER A 46 -2.59 -4.38 25.30
C SER A 46 -3.60 -4.68 24.20
N ILE A 47 -3.13 -4.81 22.94
CA ILE A 47 -3.98 -5.16 21.80
C ILE A 47 -4.49 -6.60 21.93
N GLU A 48 -3.65 -7.54 22.36
CA GLU A 48 -4.06 -8.94 22.59
C GLU A 48 -5.19 -9.04 23.61
N ASN A 49 -5.07 -8.36 24.76
CA ASN A 49 -6.10 -8.31 25.79
C ASN A 49 -7.40 -7.68 25.27
N LEU A 50 -7.30 -6.64 24.46
CA LEU A 50 -8.43 -6.02 23.81
C LEU A 50 -9.15 -7.04 22.90
N LEU A 51 -8.43 -7.76 22.05
CA LEU A 51 -9.00 -8.75 21.15
C LEU A 51 -9.70 -9.90 21.88
N LEU A 52 -9.14 -10.35 23.00
CA LEU A 52 -9.76 -11.37 23.86
C LEU A 52 -11.10 -10.90 24.41
N SER A 53 -11.23 -9.60 24.76
CA SER A 53 -12.47 -9.02 25.28
C SER A 53 -13.61 -8.97 24.24
N TYR A 54 -13.29 -8.88 22.97
CA TYR A 54 -14.28 -8.86 21.87
C TYR A 54 -14.83 -10.24 21.49
N GLY A 55 -14.19 -11.33 21.92
CA GLY A 55 -14.69 -12.70 21.70
C GLY A 55 -14.82 -13.10 20.22
N LYS A 56 -14.17 -12.39 19.31
CA LYS A 56 -14.15 -12.70 17.87
C LYS A 56 -12.96 -13.56 17.51
N ILE A 57 -13.09 -14.31 16.42
CA ILE A 57 -11.99 -15.11 15.87
C ILE A 57 -10.95 -14.17 15.27
N CYS A 58 -9.78 -14.11 15.91
CA CYS A 58 -8.68 -13.24 15.53
C CYS A 58 -7.41 -14.04 15.30
N GLU A 59 -6.62 -13.64 14.32
CA GLU A 59 -5.20 -14.00 14.18
C GLU A 59 -4.39 -12.74 14.46
N HIS A 60 -3.73 -12.72 15.62
CA HIS A 60 -2.87 -11.61 16.06
C HIS A 60 -1.43 -12.09 16.06
N THR A 61 -0.57 -11.48 15.27
CA THR A 61 0.83 -11.91 15.11
C THR A 61 1.72 -10.74 14.72
N SER A 62 2.99 -10.78 15.15
CA SER A 62 3.97 -9.82 14.67
C SER A 62 4.42 -10.14 13.24
N SER A 63 4.89 -9.12 12.51
CA SER A 63 5.50 -9.35 11.18
C SER A 63 6.67 -10.33 11.24
N SER A 64 7.47 -10.29 12.32
CA SER A 64 8.60 -11.20 12.51
C SER A 64 8.17 -12.64 12.71
N GLU A 65 7.12 -12.88 13.45
CA GLU A 65 6.55 -14.22 13.65
C GLU A 65 5.89 -14.73 12.37
N ALA A 66 5.08 -13.91 11.71
CA ALA A 66 4.47 -14.27 10.44
C ALA A 66 5.52 -14.63 9.38
N ARG A 67 6.65 -13.89 9.30
CA ARG A 67 7.78 -14.20 8.41
C ARG A 67 8.43 -15.53 8.77
N ARG A 68 8.65 -15.85 10.05
CA ARG A 68 9.18 -17.15 10.47
C ARG A 68 8.26 -18.31 10.07
N LYS A 69 6.94 -18.12 10.20
CA LYS A 69 5.95 -19.11 9.74
C LYS A 69 6.05 -19.32 8.22
N VAL A 70 6.18 -18.25 7.43
CA VAL A 70 6.40 -18.35 5.98
C VAL A 70 7.71 -19.06 5.67
N GLU A 71 8.81 -18.69 6.32
CA GLU A 71 10.12 -19.31 6.10
C GLU A 71 10.10 -20.82 6.37
N SER A 72 9.41 -21.27 7.43
CA SER A 72 9.22 -22.68 7.72
C SER A 72 8.49 -23.39 6.59
N ILE A 73 7.36 -22.84 6.15
CA ILE A 73 6.56 -23.43 5.07
C ILE A 73 7.32 -23.47 3.74
N LEU A 74 8.11 -22.45 3.44
CA LEU A 74 8.93 -22.40 2.23
C LEU A 74 9.98 -23.53 2.18
N LYS A 75 10.37 -24.11 3.31
CA LYS A 75 11.26 -25.28 3.36
C LYS A 75 10.53 -26.57 3.00
N GLU A 76 9.23 -26.65 3.26
CA GLU A 76 8.39 -27.83 3.07
C GLU A 76 7.73 -27.88 1.68
N ILE A 77 7.49 -26.72 1.08
CA ILE A 77 6.81 -26.62 -0.22
C ILE A 77 7.82 -26.76 -1.37
N ASP A 78 7.43 -27.56 -2.36
CA ASP A 78 8.21 -27.69 -3.61
C ASP A 78 8.05 -26.45 -4.50
N LEU A 79 8.93 -25.50 -4.31
CA LEU A 79 9.12 -24.28 -5.11
C LEU A 79 10.52 -24.26 -5.68
N THR A 80 10.68 -23.78 -6.90
CA THR A 80 12.01 -23.51 -7.46
C THR A 80 12.74 -22.48 -6.59
N ARG A 81 14.07 -22.47 -6.67
CA ARG A 81 14.88 -21.48 -5.92
C ARG A 81 14.49 -20.04 -6.26
N ALA A 82 14.16 -19.77 -7.53
CA ALA A 82 13.71 -18.44 -7.97
C ALA A 82 12.36 -18.09 -7.36
N GLN A 83 11.36 -18.97 -7.46
CA GLN A 83 10.04 -18.76 -6.86
C GLN A 83 10.12 -18.53 -5.35
N ARG A 84 10.94 -19.31 -4.64
CA ARG A 84 11.17 -19.12 -3.20
C ARG A 84 11.73 -17.73 -2.91
N SER A 85 12.75 -17.30 -3.65
CA SER A 85 13.35 -15.97 -3.49
C SER A 85 12.35 -14.84 -3.76
N PHE A 86 11.42 -15.01 -4.70
CA PHE A 86 10.36 -14.02 -4.96
C PHE A 86 9.32 -13.96 -3.84
N VAL A 87 8.92 -15.10 -3.28
CA VAL A 87 8.01 -15.12 -2.12
C VAL A 87 8.68 -14.49 -0.91
N GLU A 88 9.96 -14.79 -0.64
CA GLU A 88 10.75 -14.16 0.43
C GLU A 88 10.77 -12.63 0.29
N THR A 89 10.93 -12.13 -0.94
CA THR A 89 10.86 -10.68 -1.23
C THR A 89 9.46 -10.13 -0.99
N CYS A 90 8.44 -10.85 -1.41
CA CYS A 90 7.03 -10.45 -1.31
C CYS A 90 6.59 -10.25 0.15
N VAL A 91 7.06 -11.11 1.05
CA VAL A 91 6.72 -11.04 2.48
C VAL A 91 7.77 -10.29 3.32
N GLY A 92 8.82 -9.76 2.71
CA GLY A 92 9.84 -8.96 3.37
C GLY A 92 10.88 -9.75 4.16
N LEU A 93 11.08 -11.03 3.88
CA LEU A 93 12.24 -11.80 4.33
C LEU A 93 13.53 -11.32 3.65
N LYS A 94 13.41 -10.85 2.41
CA LYS A 94 14.45 -10.13 1.67
C LYS A 94 13.95 -8.74 1.32
N SER A 95 14.79 -7.74 1.52
CA SER A 95 14.46 -6.36 1.17
C SER A 95 15.27 -5.91 -0.05
N PRO A 96 14.60 -5.66 -1.19
CA PRO A 96 15.27 -5.17 -2.39
C PRO A 96 15.91 -3.79 -2.17
N PHE A 97 15.45 -3.03 -1.18
CA PHE A 97 16.01 -1.73 -0.83
C PHE A 97 17.28 -1.83 -0.01
N VAL A 98 17.35 -2.78 0.93
CA VAL A 98 18.57 -3.02 1.72
C VAL A 98 19.68 -3.50 0.80
N GLU A 99 19.43 -4.49 -0.05
CA GLU A 99 20.39 -4.99 -1.04
C GLU A 99 20.87 -3.89 -1.98
N PHE A 100 19.96 -2.99 -2.39
CA PHE A 100 20.30 -1.86 -3.24
C PHE A 100 21.13 -0.82 -2.49
N ALA A 101 20.75 -0.45 -1.26
CA ALA A 101 21.49 0.49 -0.42
C ALA A 101 22.91 -0.01 -0.10
N GLU A 102 23.08 -1.30 0.20
CA GLU A 102 24.36 -1.93 0.40
C GLU A 102 25.24 -1.90 -0.87
N SER A 103 24.64 -2.12 -2.04
CA SER A 103 25.35 -2.04 -3.31
C SER A 103 25.85 -0.62 -3.61
N LEU A 104 25.13 0.39 -3.15
CA LEU A 104 25.47 1.80 -3.34
C LEU A 104 26.51 2.30 -2.35
N SER A 105 26.49 1.84 -1.11
CA SER A 105 27.49 2.22 -0.11
C SER A 105 28.90 1.82 -0.53
N LYS A 106 29.03 0.81 -1.41
CA LYS A 106 30.28 0.37 -2.01
C LYS A 106 30.76 1.25 -3.18
N ILE A 107 29.83 2.00 -3.80
CA ILE A 107 30.12 2.76 -5.04
C ILE A 107 30.28 4.25 -4.76
N PHE A 108 29.57 4.77 -3.79
CA PHE A 108 29.55 6.20 -3.47
C PHE A 108 29.92 6.43 -2.02
N LEU A 109 30.86 7.34 -1.79
CA LEU A 109 31.18 7.93 -0.47
C LEU A 109 30.00 8.78 0.07
N PHE A 110 28.78 8.24 0.03
CA PHE A 110 27.66 8.89 0.68
C PHE A 110 27.83 8.84 2.19
N ARG A 111 27.53 9.93 2.87
CA ARG A 111 27.53 10.00 4.34
C ARG A 111 26.77 8.80 4.89
N ALA A 112 27.31 8.15 5.89
CA ALA A 112 26.70 7.00 6.57
C ALA A 112 25.24 7.26 7.00
N SER A 113 24.88 8.53 7.28
CA SER A 113 23.51 8.98 7.54
C SER A 113 22.54 8.74 6.38
N PHE A 114 22.98 8.85 5.13
CA PHE A 114 22.11 8.67 3.97
C PHE A 114 21.78 7.18 3.72
N SER A 115 22.78 6.32 3.88
CA SER A 115 22.60 4.87 3.80
C SER A 115 21.68 4.35 4.92
N ALA A 116 21.83 4.86 6.14
CA ALA A 116 20.98 4.53 7.28
C ALA A 116 19.53 5.04 7.08
N ILE A 117 19.36 6.25 6.52
CA ILE A 117 18.04 6.79 6.16
C ILE A 117 17.40 5.93 5.08
N LEU A 118 18.13 5.50 4.06
CA LEU A 118 17.61 4.59 3.05
C LEU A 118 17.19 3.24 3.65
N SER A 119 18.05 2.59 4.41
CA SER A 119 17.76 1.26 4.97
C SER A 119 16.63 1.26 5.98
N GLN A 120 16.56 2.28 6.86
CA GLN A 120 15.48 2.41 7.86
C GLN A 120 14.17 2.94 7.25
N SER A 121 14.26 3.69 6.15
CA SER A 121 13.10 4.35 5.54
C SER A 121 12.28 3.45 4.62
N PHE A 122 12.82 2.32 4.20
CA PHE A 122 12.22 1.46 3.18
C PHE A 122 11.71 0.12 3.73
N SER A 123 10.96 0.14 4.84
CA SER A 123 10.08 -0.98 5.16
C SER A 123 8.80 -0.81 4.34
N PRO A 124 8.61 -1.55 3.25
CA PRO A 124 7.45 -1.34 2.40
C PRO A 124 6.20 -1.82 3.12
N TYR A 125 5.18 -0.98 3.20
CA TYR A 125 3.85 -1.35 3.70
C TYR A 125 3.25 -2.52 2.91
N SER A 126 3.66 -2.67 1.64
CA SER A 126 3.29 -3.78 0.77
C SER A 126 3.59 -5.15 1.38
N THR A 127 4.76 -5.33 2.01
CA THR A 127 5.14 -6.63 2.59
C THR A 127 4.30 -7.00 3.80
N ALA A 128 3.92 -6.02 4.64
CA ALA A 128 3.02 -6.26 5.76
C ALA A 128 1.60 -6.62 5.28
N ARG A 129 1.10 -5.97 4.20
CA ARG A 129 -0.18 -6.34 3.57
C ARG A 129 -0.13 -7.75 2.98
N ASN A 130 0.97 -8.14 2.36
CA ASN A 130 1.17 -9.49 1.83
C ASN A 130 1.21 -10.54 2.95
N LEU A 131 1.88 -10.24 4.07
CA LEU A 131 1.82 -11.08 5.27
C LEU A 131 0.39 -11.21 5.79
N GLY A 132 -0.38 -10.13 5.80
CA GLY A 132 -1.79 -10.14 6.18
C GLY A 132 -2.63 -11.02 5.26
N ILE A 133 -2.40 -11.00 3.94
CA ILE A 133 -3.06 -11.94 3.00
C ILE A 133 -2.71 -13.38 3.35
N TYR A 134 -1.41 -13.66 3.56
CA TYR A 134 -0.95 -15.00 3.93
C TYR A 134 -1.62 -15.52 5.21
N CYS A 135 -1.61 -14.70 6.28
CA CYS A 135 -2.23 -15.08 7.56
C CYS A 135 -3.74 -15.29 7.41
N ALA A 136 -4.44 -14.40 6.67
CA ALA A 136 -5.86 -14.55 6.40
C ALA A 136 -6.17 -15.85 5.64
N CYS A 137 -5.39 -16.16 4.61
CA CYS A 137 -5.55 -17.38 3.82
C CYS A 137 -5.34 -18.63 4.67
N ARG A 138 -4.29 -18.64 5.48
CA ARG A 138 -3.93 -19.79 6.32
C ARG A 138 -4.95 -20.05 7.43
N ALA A 139 -5.36 -18.99 8.14
CA ALA A 139 -6.24 -19.13 9.30
C ALA A 139 -7.71 -19.33 8.92
N PHE A 140 -8.19 -18.67 7.87
CA PHE A 140 -9.64 -18.53 7.62
C PHE A 140 -10.08 -18.91 6.22
N ASN A 141 -9.16 -19.00 5.25
CA ASN A 141 -9.46 -19.26 3.84
C ASN A 141 -10.66 -18.40 3.35
N PRO A 142 -10.56 -17.05 3.38
CA PRO A 142 -11.68 -16.16 3.11
C PRO A 142 -12.03 -16.10 1.63
N GLU A 143 -13.30 -15.79 1.34
CA GLU A 143 -13.76 -15.47 -0.02
C GLU A 143 -13.42 -14.02 -0.41
N LYS A 144 -13.31 -13.14 0.60
CA LYS A 144 -13.00 -11.72 0.42
C LYS A 144 -12.09 -11.24 1.55
N ILE A 145 -11.17 -10.36 1.20
CA ILE A 145 -10.34 -9.65 2.17
C ILE A 145 -10.70 -8.16 2.09
N VAL A 146 -10.83 -7.53 3.25
CA VAL A 146 -10.89 -6.07 3.38
C VAL A 146 -9.66 -5.58 4.13
N PHE A 147 -8.93 -4.64 3.53
CA PHE A 147 -7.86 -3.93 4.19
C PHE A 147 -8.41 -2.68 4.85
N LEU A 148 -8.03 -2.47 6.11
CA LEU A 148 -8.34 -1.29 6.91
C LEU A 148 -7.06 -0.81 7.58
N ASP A 149 -6.82 0.51 7.58
CA ASP A 149 -5.71 1.08 8.34
C ASP A 149 -6.10 1.19 9.83
N ASP A 150 -5.14 1.03 10.72
CA ASP A 150 -5.37 1.03 12.17
C ASP A 150 -5.91 2.36 12.72
N ASP A 151 -5.64 3.48 12.04
CA ASP A 151 -6.12 4.82 12.37
C ASP A 151 -7.44 5.18 11.65
N CYS A 152 -8.11 4.18 11.06
CA CYS A 152 -9.41 4.32 10.44
C CYS A 152 -10.52 3.75 11.33
N TYR A 153 -11.70 4.34 11.26
CA TYR A 153 -12.93 3.78 11.86
C TYR A 153 -14.14 4.09 10.99
N MET A 154 -15.21 3.34 11.18
CA MET A 154 -16.43 3.47 10.37
C MET A 154 -17.58 4.07 11.17
N LYS A 155 -18.08 5.23 10.75
CA LYS A 155 -19.33 5.78 11.31
C LYS A 155 -20.56 5.00 10.86
N ARG A 156 -20.48 4.34 9.71
CA ARG A 156 -21.58 3.59 9.07
C ARG A 156 -21.09 2.20 8.65
N PRO A 157 -20.91 1.29 9.61
CA PRO A 157 -20.37 -0.04 9.35
C PRO A 157 -21.22 -0.87 8.38
N GLU A 158 -22.53 -0.60 8.27
CA GLU A 158 -23.43 -1.23 7.30
C GLU A 158 -22.99 -0.95 5.83
N ARG A 159 -22.22 0.11 5.58
CA ARG A 159 -21.69 0.43 4.25
C ARG A 159 -20.59 -0.52 3.81
N LEU A 160 -19.80 -1.02 4.75
CA LEU A 160 -18.83 -2.08 4.47
C LEU A 160 -19.56 -3.34 3.99
N MET A 161 -20.65 -3.74 4.67
CA MET A 161 -21.46 -4.89 4.24
C MET A 161 -22.03 -4.69 2.83
N ALA A 162 -22.57 -3.51 2.57
CA ALA A 162 -23.11 -3.18 1.25
C ALA A 162 -22.02 -3.22 0.15
N ALA A 163 -20.80 -2.77 0.43
CA ALA A 163 -19.67 -2.85 -0.48
C ALA A 163 -19.20 -4.30 -0.69
N LEU A 164 -19.09 -5.08 0.41
CA LEU A 164 -18.75 -6.51 0.34
C LEU A 164 -19.72 -7.32 -0.51
N GLN A 165 -21.01 -7.02 -0.43
CA GLN A 165 -22.05 -7.69 -1.21
C GLN A 165 -21.98 -7.36 -2.72
N LEU A 166 -21.34 -6.25 -3.09
CA LEU A 166 -21.17 -5.88 -4.50
C LEU A 166 -20.04 -6.67 -5.17
N VAL A 167 -18.98 -7.02 -4.43
CA VAL A 167 -17.87 -7.83 -4.97
C VAL A 167 -18.39 -9.21 -5.36
N GLY A 168 -18.14 -9.60 -6.61
CA GLY A 168 -18.66 -10.80 -7.26
C GLY A 168 -19.95 -10.57 -8.06
N LYS A 169 -20.60 -9.39 -7.95
CA LYS A 169 -21.74 -9.05 -8.81
C LYS A 169 -21.28 -8.53 -10.16
N LYS A 170 -22.13 -8.67 -11.17
CA LYS A 170 -21.90 -8.08 -12.51
C LYS A 170 -22.34 -6.63 -12.54
N ILE A 171 -21.46 -5.78 -13.09
CA ILE A 171 -21.70 -4.37 -13.39
C ILE A 171 -21.28 -4.16 -14.85
N ASP A 172 -22.19 -3.66 -15.66
CA ASP A 172 -21.98 -3.49 -17.11
C ASP A 172 -21.44 -4.77 -17.78
N GLY A 173 -22.00 -5.93 -17.38
CA GLY A 173 -21.62 -7.24 -17.89
C GLY A 173 -20.34 -7.83 -17.30
N LYS A 174 -19.54 -7.08 -16.56
CA LYS A 174 -18.28 -7.51 -15.94
C LYS A 174 -18.44 -7.83 -14.46
N GLU A 175 -17.79 -8.88 -13.98
CA GLU A 175 -17.74 -9.22 -12.56
C GLU A 175 -16.89 -8.19 -11.79
N LEU A 176 -17.42 -7.63 -10.72
CA LEU A 176 -16.71 -6.70 -9.84
C LEU A 176 -15.78 -7.47 -8.90
N VAL A 177 -14.48 -7.33 -9.08
CA VAL A 177 -13.47 -8.10 -8.34
C VAL A 177 -12.75 -7.33 -7.25
N ALA A 178 -12.80 -6.00 -7.27
CA ALA A 178 -12.20 -5.14 -6.26
C ALA A 178 -13.02 -3.86 -6.06
N ILE A 179 -13.11 -3.42 -4.80
CA ILE A 179 -13.73 -2.14 -4.41
C ILE A 179 -12.78 -1.38 -3.49
N SER A 180 -12.56 -0.11 -3.80
CA SER A 180 -11.94 0.85 -2.89
C SER A 180 -13.01 1.77 -2.29
N GLY A 181 -12.86 2.11 -1.01
CA GLY A 181 -13.66 3.15 -0.34
C GLY A 181 -13.05 4.54 -0.46
N LEU A 182 -13.52 5.45 0.40
CA LEU A 182 -13.04 6.82 0.55
C LEU A 182 -12.68 7.12 2.00
N TYR A 183 -11.74 8.05 2.21
CA TYR A 183 -11.55 8.71 3.50
C TYR A 183 -12.44 9.96 3.61
N GLU A 184 -13.18 10.12 4.70
CA GLU A 184 -14.06 11.30 4.90
C GLU A 184 -13.27 12.60 4.87
N ASP A 185 -12.10 12.63 5.45
CA ASP A 185 -11.21 13.79 5.43
C ASP A 185 -10.85 14.22 4.00
N LEU A 186 -10.62 13.27 3.10
CA LEU A 186 -10.41 13.55 1.69
C LEU A 186 -11.65 14.18 1.06
N SER A 187 -12.83 13.65 1.38
CA SER A 187 -14.10 14.18 0.85
C SER A 187 -14.38 15.60 1.33
N LEU A 188 -14.13 15.89 2.62
CA LEU A 188 -14.29 17.25 3.20
C LEU A 188 -13.25 18.23 2.64
N TYR A 189 -12.00 17.80 2.53
CA TYR A 189 -10.93 18.59 1.94
C TYR A 189 -11.22 18.95 0.48
N MET A 190 -11.76 17.99 -0.26
CA MET A 190 -12.09 18.14 -1.67
C MET A 190 -13.31 19.07 -1.88
N ARG A 191 -14.32 18.99 -1.01
CA ARG A 191 -15.47 19.91 -1.04
C ARG A 191 -15.07 21.35 -0.75
N LYS A 192 -14.11 21.60 0.16
CA LYS A 192 -13.62 22.94 0.50
C LYS A 192 -12.68 23.55 -0.54
N LYS A 193 -11.91 22.73 -1.29
CA LYS A 193 -10.94 23.19 -2.31
C LYS A 193 -11.45 22.95 -3.74
N ARG A 194 -12.58 23.56 -4.11
CA ARG A 194 -13.00 23.65 -5.52
C ARG A 194 -12.14 24.59 -6.37
N HIS A 195 -11.24 25.38 -5.77
CA HIS A 195 -10.26 26.18 -6.49
C HIS A 195 -8.99 25.35 -6.75
N CYS A 196 -8.76 25.02 -8.01
CA CYS A 196 -7.50 24.48 -8.48
C CYS A 196 -6.40 25.51 -8.18
N GLU A 197 -5.55 25.24 -7.18
CA GLU A 197 -4.27 25.92 -7.10
C GLU A 197 -3.48 25.53 -8.36
N GLU A 198 -3.09 26.51 -9.14
CA GLU A 198 -2.17 26.31 -10.25
C GLU A 198 -0.90 25.62 -9.74
N LEU A 199 -0.42 24.67 -10.53
CA LEU A 199 0.82 23.95 -10.24
C LEU A 199 1.99 24.93 -10.33
N THR A 200 2.36 25.52 -9.21
CA THR A 200 3.58 26.33 -9.14
C THR A 200 4.80 25.43 -9.04
N PRO A 201 5.97 25.84 -9.52
CA PRO A 201 7.21 25.05 -9.45
C PRO A 201 7.64 24.68 -8.03
N THR A 202 7.36 25.52 -7.05
CA THR A 202 7.56 25.24 -5.62
C THR A 202 6.64 24.15 -5.09
N SER A 203 5.54 23.87 -5.77
CA SER A 203 4.61 22.80 -5.45
C SER A 203 4.97 21.47 -6.13
N ILE A 204 6.13 21.34 -6.76
CA ILE A 204 6.53 20.13 -7.50
C ILE A 204 6.45 18.88 -6.59
N LEU A 205 6.84 18.99 -5.33
CA LEU A 205 6.74 17.90 -4.34
C LEU A 205 5.32 17.74 -3.79
N THR A 206 4.52 18.81 -3.77
CA THR A 206 3.11 18.80 -3.39
C THR A 206 2.19 18.53 -4.58
N GLY A 207 2.67 18.76 -5.80
CA GLY A 207 1.92 18.61 -7.05
C GLY A 207 1.43 17.19 -7.31
N MET A 208 2.21 16.18 -6.89
CA MET A 208 1.81 14.79 -6.99
C MET A 208 0.64 14.44 -6.06
N ASN A 209 0.68 14.93 -4.83
CA ASN A 209 -0.45 14.77 -3.91
C ASN A 209 -1.70 15.49 -4.45
N SER A 210 -1.53 16.63 -5.10
CA SER A 210 -2.62 17.35 -5.77
C SER A 210 -3.15 16.61 -6.99
N PHE A 211 -2.29 15.95 -7.78
CA PHE A 211 -2.71 15.10 -8.89
C PHE A 211 -3.51 13.89 -8.41
N LEU A 212 -3.01 13.16 -7.41
CA LEU A 212 -3.72 12.03 -6.83
C LEU A 212 -5.06 12.48 -6.22
N LYS A 213 -5.10 13.61 -5.53
CA LYS A 213 -6.34 14.20 -5.00
C LYS A 213 -7.35 14.54 -6.11
N ARG A 214 -6.91 15.09 -7.25
CA ARG A 214 -7.79 15.33 -8.40
C ARG A 214 -8.39 14.04 -8.96
N SER A 215 -7.62 12.95 -8.97
CA SER A 215 -8.12 11.66 -9.44
C SER A 215 -9.26 11.09 -8.58
N PHE A 216 -9.37 11.53 -7.32
CA PHE A 216 -10.51 11.22 -6.46
C PHE A 216 -11.78 12.02 -6.76
N LEU A 217 -11.68 13.16 -7.48
CA LEU A 217 -12.84 13.98 -7.81
C LEU A 217 -13.64 13.40 -8.98
N THR A 218 -13.00 12.65 -9.86
CA THR A 218 -13.66 12.04 -11.00
C THR A 218 -14.64 10.95 -10.56
N GLY A 219 -15.92 11.08 -10.96
CA GLY A 219 -16.96 10.09 -10.69
C GLY A 219 -17.59 10.17 -9.28
N GLN A 220 -17.39 11.26 -8.53
CA GLN A 220 -18.01 11.42 -7.19
C GLN A 220 -19.53 11.54 -7.22
N GLU A 221 -20.12 11.93 -8.34
CA GLU A 221 -21.59 12.07 -8.47
C GLU A 221 -22.29 10.71 -8.52
N GLN A 222 -21.59 9.65 -8.91
CA GLN A 222 -22.10 8.29 -8.96
C GLN A 222 -21.67 7.52 -7.71
N ARG A 223 -22.53 6.57 -7.26
CA ARG A 223 -22.17 5.65 -6.17
C ARG A 223 -20.88 4.89 -6.48
N LEU A 224 -20.81 4.30 -7.68
CA LEU A 224 -19.66 3.52 -8.14
C LEU A 224 -18.95 4.26 -9.26
N ALA A 225 -17.68 4.60 -9.01
CA ALA A 225 -16.77 5.07 -10.05
C ALA A 225 -15.98 3.86 -10.56
N LEU A 226 -16.25 3.44 -11.79
CA LEU A 226 -15.54 2.32 -12.40
C LEU A 226 -14.12 2.70 -12.79
N MET A 227 -13.20 1.74 -12.71
CA MET A 227 -11.80 1.90 -13.10
C MET A 227 -11.13 3.13 -12.48
N PRO A 228 -11.19 3.31 -11.16
CA PRO A 228 -10.62 4.49 -10.51
C PRO A 228 -9.13 4.62 -10.79
N TYR A 229 -8.62 5.84 -10.80
CA TYR A 229 -7.17 6.09 -10.96
C TYR A 229 -6.37 5.80 -9.71
N HIS A 230 -7.03 5.68 -8.58
CA HIS A 230 -6.40 5.44 -7.29
C HIS A 230 -7.31 4.61 -6.39
N THR A 231 -6.71 3.76 -5.57
CA THR A 231 -7.36 3.03 -4.47
C THR A 231 -6.80 3.53 -3.14
N LEU A 232 -7.53 3.28 -2.06
CA LEU A 232 -7.08 3.53 -0.69
C LEU A 232 -6.76 2.21 -0.01
N GLY A 233 -5.53 2.08 0.46
CA GLY A 233 -5.08 0.87 1.14
C GLY A 233 -5.85 0.55 2.41
N GLY A 234 -6.29 1.58 3.14
CA GLY A 234 -7.08 1.44 4.35
C GLY A 234 -8.59 1.35 4.15
N ALA A 235 -9.06 1.17 2.90
CA ALA A 235 -10.46 0.93 2.56
C ALA A 235 -10.54 0.14 1.24
N LEU A 236 -9.93 -1.05 1.19
CA LEU A 236 -9.80 -1.84 -0.03
C LEU A 236 -10.35 -3.25 0.18
N ILE A 237 -11.35 -3.62 -0.63
CA ILE A 237 -11.96 -4.95 -0.65
C ILE A 237 -11.47 -5.69 -1.90
N LEU A 238 -11.01 -6.92 -1.72
CA LEU A 238 -10.53 -7.79 -2.79
C LEU A 238 -11.29 -9.11 -2.77
N SER A 239 -11.64 -9.63 -3.94
CA SER A 239 -12.13 -10.99 -4.10
C SER A 239 -10.99 -12.01 -3.99
N LYS A 240 -11.32 -13.27 -3.68
CA LYS A 240 -10.35 -14.38 -3.59
C LYS A 240 -9.49 -14.50 -4.84
N LYS A 241 -10.08 -14.34 -6.02
CA LYS A 241 -9.38 -14.36 -7.30
C LYS A 241 -8.23 -13.35 -7.34
N VAL A 242 -8.45 -12.14 -6.80
CA VAL A 242 -7.47 -11.06 -6.83
C VAL A 242 -6.35 -11.30 -5.83
N PHE A 243 -6.65 -11.50 -4.55
CA PHE A 243 -5.60 -11.58 -3.54
C PHE A 243 -4.75 -12.85 -3.64
N LEU A 244 -5.27 -13.92 -4.24
CA LEU A 244 -4.47 -15.13 -4.49
C LEU A 244 -3.42 -14.94 -5.59
N SER A 245 -3.68 -14.08 -6.58
CA SER A 245 -2.84 -13.96 -7.77
C SER A 245 -2.13 -12.62 -7.92
N LEU A 246 -2.48 -11.63 -7.08
CA LEU A 246 -1.90 -10.29 -7.14
C LEU A 246 -1.44 -9.86 -5.74
N PRO A 247 -0.13 -9.93 -5.44
CA PRO A 247 0.43 -9.36 -4.22
C PRO A 247 0.59 -7.85 -4.34
N PHE A 248 0.69 -7.15 -3.21
CA PHE A 248 1.22 -5.79 -3.21
C PHE A 248 2.68 -5.80 -3.63
N ASP A 249 3.05 -4.87 -4.50
CA ASP A 249 4.39 -4.82 -5.09
C ASP A 249 5.47 -4.48 -4.04
N PRO A 250 6.38 -5.40 -3.70
CA PRO A 250 7.38 -5.20 -2.66
C PRO A 250 8.48 -4.20 -3.07
N PHE A 251 8.54 -3.82 -4.35
CA PHE A 251 9.50 -2.84 -4.85
C PHE A 251 8.99 -1.40 -4.71
N VAL A 252 7.78 -1.20 -4.25
CA VAL A 252 7.19 0.13 -4.02
C VAL A 252 7.42 0.56 -2.57
N PRO A 253 8.22 1.61 -2.33
CA PRO A 253 8.57 2.01 -0.96
C PRO A 253 7.43 2.70 -0.21
N ARG A 254 6.45 3.28 -0.94
CA ARG A 254 5.30 4.00 -0.40
C ARG A 254 4.22 4.15 -1.47
N GLY A 255 2.95 4.23 -1.05
CA GLY A 255 1.79 4.37 -1.95
C GLY A 255 1.59 3.08 -2.74
N GLU A 256 1.74 1.98 -2.05
CA GLU A 256 1.51 0.62 -2.52
C GLU A 256 0.06 0.43 -3.01
N ASP A 257 -0.87 1.17 -2.44
CA ASP A 257 -2.28 1.23 -2.83
C ASP A 257 -2.45 1.79 -4.25
N HIS A 258 -1.75 2.87 -4.58
CA HIS A 258 -1.75 3.41 -5.93
C HIS A 258 -1.10 2.45 -6.92
N ALA A 259 0.05 1.86 -6.57
CA ALA A 259 0.69 0.85 -7.41
C ALA A 259 -0.24 -0.35 -7.64
N TYR A 260 -0.86 -0.83 -6.58
CA TYR A 260 -1.81 -1.93 -6.63
C TYR A 260 -3.01 -1.64 -7.54
N CYS A 261 -3.52 -0.40 -7.53
CA CYS A 261 -4.56 0.03 -8.45
C CYS A 261 -4.15 -0.11 -9.93
N LEU A 262 -2.91 0.25 -10.25
CA LEU A 262 -2.37 0.09 -11.60
C LEU A 262 -2.26 -1.40 -11.98
N ASP A 263 -1.76 -2.21 -11.07
CA ASP A 263 -1.64 -3.66 -11.26
C ASP A 263 -2.99 -4.35 -11.41
N LEU A 264 -3.99 -3.96 -10.61
CA LEU A 264 -5.37 -4.42 -10.75
C LEU A 264 -5.92 -4.11 -12.13
N LYS A 265 -5.70 -2.89 -12.63
CA LYS A 265 -6.18 -2.48 -13.96
C LYS A 265 -5.49 -3.24 -15.08
N ASP A 266 -4.18 -3.40 -14.98
CA ASP A 266 -3.41 -4.11 -16.00
C ASP A 266 -3.86 -5.58 -16.09
N ARG A 267 -3.95 -6.26 -14.94
CA ARG A 267 -4.28 -7.69 -14.88
C ARG A 267 -5.75 -8.00 -15.10
N TYR A 268 -6.65 -7.18 -14.57
CA TYR A 268 -8.08 -7.49 -14.51
C TYR A 268 -8.98 -6.53 -15.27
N GLY A 269 -8.51 -5.33 -15.59
CA GLY A 269 -9.37 -4.26 -16.10
C GLY A 269 -10.02 -4.52 -17.46
N ARG A 270 -9.56 -5.49 -18.23
CA ARG A 270 -10.17 -5.87 -19.52
C ARG A 270 -11.44 -6.70 -19.31
N ASP A 271 -11.39 -7.69 -18.42
CA ASP A 271 -12.42 -8.73 -18.29
C ASP A 271 -13.28 -8.53 -17.04
N PHE A 272 -12.82 -7.76 -16.06
CA PHE A 272 -13.46 -7.54 -14.77
C PHE A 272 -13.67 -6.06 -14.47
N ALA A 273 -14.63 -5.79 -13.57
CA ALA A 273 -14.84 -4.45 -13.04
C ALA A 273 -14.03 -4.25 -11.76
N ILE A 274 -13.45 -3.05 -11.64
CA ILE A 274 -12.79 -2.51 -10.45
C ILE A 274 -13.51 -1.20 -10.17
N ALA A 275 -13.96 -0.98 -8.95
CA ALA A 275 -14.73 0.23 -8.63
C ALA A 275 -14.23 0.91 -7.36
N ARG A 276 -14.56 2.20 -7.26
CA ARG A 276 -14.57 2.93 -6.00
C ARG A 276 -16.03 3.12 -5.58
N ASP A 277 -16.39 2.67 -4.38
CA ASP A 277 -17.72 2.92 -3.80
C ASP A 277 -17.67 4.19 -2.95
N ASN A 278 -18.33 5.24 -3.42
CA ASN A 278 -18.39 6.54 -2.76
C ASN A 278 -19.26 6.53 -1.48
N LEU A 279 -19.95 5.44 -1.20
CA LEU A 279 -20.70 5.23 0.05
C LEU A 279 -19.89 4.43 1.08
N PHE A 280 -18.87 3.69 0.68
CA PHE A 280 -17.96 3.01 1.59
C PHE A 280 -16.90 4.04 2.06
N VAL A 281 -17.22 4.72 3.16
CA VAL A 281 -16.40 5.81 3.71
C VAL A 281 -15.85 5.41 5.06
N VAL A 282 -14.55 5.53 5.23
CA VAL A 282 -13.85 5.38 6.51
C VAL A 282 -13.40 6.75 7.01
N GLN A 283 -13.44 6.94 8.32
CA GLN A 283 -12.88 8.11 9.00
C GLN A 283 -11.41 7.87 9.26
N HIS A 284 -10.59 8.86 9.03
CA HIS A 284 -9.16 8.80 9.33
C HIS A 284 -8.88 9.66 10.56
N ASP A 285 -8.37 9.06 11.63
CA ASP A 285 -8.10 9.77 12.88
C ASP A 285 -6.70 10.40 12.87
N LYS A 286 -6.62 11.63 12.41
CA LYS A 286 -5.36 12.38 12.32
C LYS A 286 -4.88 12.95 13.65
N HIS A 287 -5.75 12.99 14.67
CA HIS A 287 -5.44 13.69 15.92
C HIS A 287 -4.52 12.90 16.86
N LEU A 288 -4.34 11.59 16.61
CA LEU A 288 -3.56 10.69 17.45
C LEU A 288 -2.22 10.26 16.80
N GLU A 289 -1.74 11.00 15.80
CA GLU A 289 -0.45 10.68 15.15
C GLU A 289 0.72 10.84 16.13
N ALA A 290 1.21 9.72 16.67
CA ALA A 290 2.33 9.70 17.62
C ALA A 290 3.68 10.01 16.96
N SER A 291 3.88 9.74 15.67
CA SER A 291 5.12 10.10 14.96
C SER A 291 4.89 10.27 13.45
N ARG A 292 5.05 11.48 12.96
CA ARG A 292 5.09 11.73 11.51
C ARG A 292 6.46 11.36 10.96
N THR A 293 6.48 10.50 9.95
CA THR A 293 7.70 10.30 9.17
C THR A 293 8.17 11.64 8.60
N PRO A 294 9.44 12.05 8.77
CA PRO A 294 9.94 13.30 8.23
C PRO A 294 9.60 13.47 6.75
N GLN A 295 9.23 14.69 6.36
CA GLN A 295 8.80 14.98 4.98
C GLN A 295 9.87 14.64 3.94
N GLU A 296 11.14 14.79 4.32
CA GLU A 296 12.30 14.45 3.48
C GLU A 296 12.32 12.95 3.12
N ILE A 297 12.03 12.08 4.10
CA ILE A 297 11.95 10.64 3.88
C ILE A 297 10.79 10.30 2.95
N ASN A 298 9.64 10.93 3.16
CA ASN A 298 8.48 10.72 2.30
C ASN A 298 8.74 11.19 0.87
N THR A 299 9.45 12.31 0.70
CA THR A 299 9.87 12.81 -0.60
C THR A 299 10.78 11.83 -1.31
N LEU A 300 11.76 11.29 -0.61
CA LEU A 300 12.69 10.28 -1.12
C LEU A 300 11.93 9.03 -1.60
N ARG A 301 11.04 8.50 -0.76
CA ARG A 301 10.19 7.35 -1.10
C ARG A 301 9.34 7.63 -2.34
N ASP A 302 8.78 8.82 -2.45
CA ASP A 302 7.96 9.23 -3.60
C ASP A 302 8.78 9.31 -4.89
N ILE A 303 10.03 9.81 -4.85
CA ILE A 303 10.93 9.81 -6.01
C ILE A 303 11.16 8.38 -6.51
N PHE A 304 11.54 7.46 -5.61
CA PHE A 304 11.77 6.06 -5.98
C PHE A 304 10.50 5.41 -6.52
N ARG A 305 9.35 5.59 -5.86
CA ARG A 305 8.06 5.06 -6.30
C ARG A 305 7.73 5.48 -7.72
N PHE A 306 7.77 6.79 -8.00
CA PHE A 306 7.32 7.29 -9.29
C PHE A 306 8.27 6.96 -10.43
N VAL A 307 9.57 6.96 -10.17
CA VAL A 307 10.55 6.47 -11.16
C VAL A 307 10.33 4.99 -11.43
N TYR A 308 10.12 4.17 -10.38
CA TYR A 308 9.86 2.74 -10.52
C TYR A 308 8.56 2.47 -11.30
N LEU A 309 7.45 3.10 -10.92
CA LEU A 309 6.15 2.92 -11.60
C LEU A 309 6.22 3.32 -13.07
N ARG A 310 7.01 4.34 -13.40
CA ARG A 310 7.22 4.73 -14.79
C ARG A 310 7.92 3.65 -15.61
N PHE A 311 8.89 2.95 -15.04
CA PHE A 311 9.55 1.83 -15.71
C PHE A 311 8.63 0.62 -15.83
N LYS A 312 7.82 0.35 -14.82
CA LYS A 312 6.91 -0.78 -14.76
C LYS A 312 5.70 -0.64 -15.70
N VAL A 313 5.04 0.50 -15.69
CA VAL A 313 3.74 0.71 -16.39
C VAL A 313 3.90 1.50 -17.68
N GLY A 314 5.09 2.04 -17.96
CA GLY A 314 5.31 2.87 -19.14
C GLY A 314 4.85 4.31 -19.00
N HIS A 315 4.55 4.98 -20.11
CA HIS A 315 4.45 6.45 -20.17
C HIS A 315 3.21 7.09 -19.53
N TYR A 316 2.28 6.32 -19.02
CA TYR A 316 0.90 6.77 -18.89
C TYR A 316 0.63 7.81 -17.83
N PHE A 317 1.48 7.92 -16.80
CA PHE A 317 0.88 8.50 -15.63
C PHE A 317 1.61 9.67 -15.02
N ILE A 318 2.92 9.80 -15.27
CA ILE A 318 3.69 10.66 -14.37
C ILE A 318 4.64 11.54 -15.17
N PRO A 319 4.25 12.80 -15.43
CA PRO A 319 5.15 13.78 -16.06
C PRO A 319 6.33 14.15 -15.17
N TYR A 320 6.26 13.76 -13.89
CA TYR A 320 7.25 14.08 -12.87
C TYR A 320 8.43 13.10 -12.90
N PHE A 321 9.58 13.54 -12.41
CA PHE A 321 10.83 12.77 -12.33
C PHE A 321 11.37 12.28 -13.68
N THR A 322 10.96 12.90 -14.77
CA THR A 322 11.63 12.80 -16.06
C THR A 322 12.89 13.65 -16.07
N ILE A 323 13.80 13.40 -17.02
CA ILE A 323 14.97 14.28 -17.24
C ILE A 323 14.50 15.72 -17.48
N ARG A 324 13.47 15.94 -18.29
CA ARG A 324 12.89 17.25 -18.56
C ARG A 324 12.36 17.92 -17.29
N TRP A 325 11.66 17.16 -16.44
CA TRP A 325 11.19 17.65 -15.16
C TRP A 325 12.36 18.01 -14.24
N ALA A 326 13.40 17.15 -14.16
CA ALA A 326 14.57 17.40 -13.33
C ALA A 326 15.34 18.66 -13.78
N LEU A 327 15.46 18.89 -15.09
CA LEU A 327 16.03 20.10 -15.63
C LEU A 327 15.24 21.35 -15.23
N ASN A 328 13.90 21.31 -15.38
CA ASN A 328 13.06 22.41 -14.96
C ASN A 328 13.17 22.67 -13.44
N ALA A 329 13.13 21.62 -12.62
CA ALA A 329 13.31 21.72 -11.17
C ALA A 329 14.69 22.31 -10.82
N THR A 330 15.74 21.91 -11.53
CA THR A 330 17.10 22.44 -11.35
C THR A 330 17.16 23.93 -11.66
N VAL A 331 16.57 24.37 -12.78
CA VAL A 331 16.52 25.79 -13.15
C VAL A 331 15.80 26.62 -12.07
N HIS A 332 14.64 26.14 -11.59
CA HIS A 332 13.91 26.83 -10.52
C HIS A 332 14.68 26.88 -9.21
N MET A 333 15.26 25.77 -8.78
CA MET A 333 16.08 25.74 -7.56
C MET A 333 17.30 26.69 -7.67
N PHE A 334 17.87 26.82 -8.86
CA PHE A 334 18.98 27.73 -9.10
C PHE A 334 18.58 29.18 -9.04
N LEU A 335 17.39 29.53 -9.59
CA LEU A 335 16.88 30.91 -9.61
C LEU A 335 16.36 31.36 -8.24
N GLU A 336 15.66 30.49 -7.52
CA GLU A 336 15.04 30.84 -6.24
C GLU A 336 15.99 30.76 -5.04
N ALA A 337 17.04 29.91 -5.11
CA ALA A 337 17.96 29.72 -4.01
C ALA A 337 19.38 29.37 -4.50
N PRO A 338 20.17 30.37 -4.91
CA PRO A 338 21.51 30.12 -5.46
C PRO A 338 22.50 29.37 -4.51
N LYS A 339 22.19 29.31 -3.20
CA LYS A 339 22.94 28.51 -2.21
C LYS A 339 22.60 27.02 -2.23
N SER A 340 21.71 26.56 -3.10
CA SER A 340 21.20 25.19 -3.13
C SER A 340 21.95 24.23 -4.07
N LYS A 341 23.19 24.55 -4.48
CA LYS A 341 24.00 23.66 -5.36
C LYS A 341 24.07 22.21 -4.85
N GLN A 342 24.22 22.04 -3.55
CA GLN A 342 24.25 20.71 -2.94
C GLN A 342 22.91 19.98 -3.11
N ARG A 343 21.76 20.66 -2.94
CA ARG A 343 20.42 20.07 -3.14
C ARG A 343 20.15 19.65 -4.59
N ILE A 344 20.70 20.42 -5.54
CA ILE A 344 20.63 20.06 -6.96
C ILE A 344 21.39 18.77 -7.23
N LEU A 345 22.62 18.64 -6.72
CA LEU A 345 23.42 17.43 -6.85
C LEU A 345 22.72 16.23 -6.17
N GLU A 346 22.15 16.42 -4.99
CA GLU A 346 21.37 15.41 -4.28
C GLU A 346 20.15 14.96 -5.11
N LEU A 347 19.41 15.88 -5.73
CA LEU A 347 18.26 15.55 -6.59
C LEU A 347 18.71 14.66 -7.78
N TRP A 348 19.78 15.05 -8.48
CA TRP A 348 20.27 14.29 -9.62
C TRP A 348 20.82 12.92 -9.22
N ALA A 349 21.56 12.84 -8.11
CA ALA A 349 21.99 11.59 -7.55
C ALA A 349 20.82 10.67 -7.21
N LEU A 350 19.78 11.19 -6.54
CA LEU A 350 18.56 10.45 -6.20
C LEU A 350 17.83 9.95 -7.44
N LEU A 351 17.70 10.77 -8.48
CA LEU A 351 17.06 10.36 -9.72
C LEU A 351 17.84 9.25 -10.45
N PHE A 352 19.17 9.37 -10.44
CA PHE A 352 20.04 8.34 -11.01
C PHE A 352 19.91 7.01 -10.24
N LEU A 353 19.89 7.08 -8.91
CA LEU A 353 19.72 5.93 -8.04
C LEU A 353 18.33 5.28 -8.22
N ALA A 354 17.29 6.07 -8.22
CA ALA A 354 15.92 5.61 -8.43
C ALA A 354 15.76 4.95 -9.81
N ARG A 355 16.41 5.50 -10.84
CA ARG A 355 16.40 4.91 -12.18
C ARG A 355 17.12 3.56 -12.24
N ASN A 356 18.25 3.44 -11.58
CA ASN A 356 19.00 2.17 -11.51
C ASN A 356 18.22 1.11 -10.74
N TYR A 357 17.60 1.50 -9.62
CA TYR A 357 16.70 0.64 -8.87
C TYR A 357 15.53 0.16 -9.72
N ALA A 358 14.85 1.08 -10.42
CA ALA A 358 13.73 0.78 -11.29
C ALA A 358 14.11 -0.20 -12.41
N LYS A 359 15.21 0.06 -13.12
CA LYS A 359 15.73 -0.83 -14.18
C LYS A 359 15.99 -2.27 -13.70
N ARG A 360 16.44 -2.42 -12.46
CA ARG A 360 16.76 -3.75 -11.90
C ARG A 360 15.53 -4.54 -11.49
N ASN A 361 14.44 -3.87 -11.17
CA ASN A 361 13.32 -4.47 -10.44
C ASN A 361 11.97 -4.39 -11.16
N ALA A 362 11.78 -3.51 -12.16
CA ALA A 362 10.50 -3.31 -12.80
C ALA A 362 9.96 -4.59 -13.48
N ASP A 363 10.84 -5.36 -14.10
CA ASP A 363 10.46 -6.58 -14.82
C ASP A 363 10.25 -7.79 -13.89
N LYS A 364 10.75 -7.71 -12.64
CA LYS A 364 10.65 -8.85 -11.69
C LYS A 364 9.26 -9.04 -11.10
N TYR A 365 8.41 -8.04 -11.18
CA TYR A 365 7.10 -8.11 -10.53
C TYR A 365 6.18 -9.16 -11.17
N SER A 366 6.27 -9.40 -12.47
CA SER A 366 5.54 -10.48 -13.13
C SER A 366 5.90 -11.86 -12.56
N GLU A 367 7.19 -12.12 -12.36
CA GLU A 367 7.69 -13.36 -11.76
C GLU A 367 7.27 -13.49 -10.29
N ILE A 368 7.22 -12.36 -9.56
CA ILE A 368 6.69 -12.32 -8.19
C ILE A 368 5.20 -12.70 -8.16
N MET A 369 4.38 -12.21 -9.07
CA MET A 369 2.96 -12.58 -9.14
C MET A 369 2.77 -14.08 -9.34
N GLU A 370 3.52 -14.68 -10.25
CA GLU A 370 3.46 -16.13 -10.51
C GLU A 370 3.92 -16.96 -9.31
N ALA A 371 5.02 -16.54 -8.68
CA ALA A 371 5.53 -17.20 -7.47
C ALA A 371 4.54 -17.10 -6.30
N TRP A 372 3.93 -15.93 -6.12
CA TRP A 372 2.92 -15.67 -5.09
C TRP A 372 1.67 -16.52 -5.29
N GLU A 373 1.14 -16.56 -6.50
CA GLU A 373 -0.03 -17.37 -6.83
C GLU A 373 0.25 -18.87 -6.59
N SER A 374 1.42 -19.35 -7.00
CA SER A 374 1.85 -20.72 -6.78
C SER A 374 1.98 -21.04 -5.29
N PHE A 375 2.52 -20.12 -4.50
CA PHE A 375 2.68 -20.25 -3.05
C PHE A 375 1.33 -20.30 -2.34
N LEU A 376 0.45 -19.32 -2.58
CA LEU A 376 -0.84 -19.27 -1.90
C LEU A 376 -1.77 -20.42 -2.26
N LYS A 377 -1.76 -20.88 -3.51
CA LYS A 377 -2.54 -22.07 -3.92
C LYS A 377 -2.19 -23.32 -3.13
N ARG A 378 -0.95 -23.45 -2.67
CA ARG A 378 -0.49 -24.59 -1.85
C ARG A 378 -0.85 -24.46 -0.37
N ILE A 379 -1.16 -23.25 0.09
CA ILE A 379 -1.55 -22.98 1.48
C ILE A 379 -3.06 -23.12 1.68
N VAL A 380 -3.84 -22.76 0.65
CA VAL A 380 -5.30 -22.65 0.70
C VAL A 380 -6.00 -24.00 0.41
N VAL A 381 -5.27 -25.07 0.25
CA VAL A 381 -5.85 -26.42 0.02
C VAL A 381 -6.61 -26.99 1.21
#